data_3ece73f099e1bf2ed0124b4104fdd218
#
_entry.id   3ece73f099e1bf2ed0124b4104fdd218
#
_cell.length_a   1.000
_cell.length_b   1.000
_cell.length_c   1.000
_cell.angle_alpha   90.00
_cell.angle_beta   90.00
_cell.angle_gamma   90.00
#
_symmetry.space_group_name_H-M   'P 1'
#
loop_
_entity.id
_entity.type
_entity.pdbx_description
1 polymer ?
#
loop_
_entity_poly.entity_id
_entity_poly.type
_entity_poly.pdbx_seq_one_letter_code
_entity_poly.pdbx_strand_id
1 'polypeptide(L)'
;MKIVYIVLSVIAVAFIAVQIFALKSQKNIETYPYVVNEKYDQFEIRRYEVTLFSSVQLSSNTYKKASSEGFSILAGYIFGNNKRNEKIAMTSPVAMTLEDSMTMLFMVPKKFDIETLPKPNQSQIKFKNEPAKTVAALQFKGWANDKKIEKYKQKLITALAKQGISHTNNFYFLGYNAPYEVFNRKNEVIVELQSDRIDLKGK
;
A
#
# COMPACT_ATOMS: atom_id res chain seq x y z
N MET A 1 -22.57 -28.58 -26.96
CA MET A 1 -22.68 -28.47 -25.48
C MET A 1 -21.49 -29.06 -24.74
N LYS A 2 -21.04 -30.31 -24.94
CA LYS A 2 -19.90 -30.93 -24.23
C LYS A 2 -18.59 -30.11 -24.29
N ILE A 3 -18.24 -29.56 -25.45
CA ILE A 3 -17.04 -28.75 -25.65
C ILE A 3 -17.07 -27.47 -24.77
N VAL A 4 -18.25 -26.84 -24.69
CA VAL A 4 -18.40 -25.61 -23.85
C VAL A 4 -18.16 -25.92 -22.39
N TYR A 5 -18.68 -27.04 -21.87
CA TYR A 5 -18.42 -27.43 -20.46
C TYR A 5 -16.94 -27.76 -20.22
N ILE A 6 -16.27 -28.42 -21.19
CA ILE A 6 -14.83 -28.69 -21.08
C ILE A 6 -14.04 -27.38 -21.02
N VAL A 7 -14.32 -26.42 -21.90
CA VAL A 7 -13.66 -25.11 -21.92
C VAL A 7 -13.88 -24.35 -20.60
N LEU A 8 -15.12 -24.31 -20.12
CA LEU A 8 -15.44 -23.65 -18.84
C LEU A 8 -14.71 -24.31 -17.66
N SER A 9 -14.63 -25.64 -17.66
CA SER A 9 -13.92 -26.38 -16.60
C SER A 9 -12.41 -26.06 -16.62
N VAL A 10 -11.78 -26.00 -17.78
CA VAL A 10 -10.36 -25.63 -17.92
C VAL A 10 -10.11 -24.21 -17.42
N ILE A 11 -10.98 -23.26 -17.79
CA ILE A 11 -10.87 -21.86 -17.32
C ILE A 11 -11.01 -21.80 -15.79
N ALA A 12 -11.96 -22.54 -15.20
CA ALA A 12 -12.17 -22.58 -13.76
C ALA A 12 -10.94 -23.16 -13.02
N VAL A 13 -10.37 -24.26 -13.53
CA VAL A 13 -9.15 -24.87 -12.95
C VAL A 13 -7.96 -23.91 -13.06
N ALA A 14 -7.76 -23.27 -14.20
CA ALA A 14 -6.71 -22.28 -14.38
C ALA A 14 -6.87 -21.09 -13.42
N PHE A 15 -8.10 -20.59 -13.26
CA PHE A 15 -8.40 -19.51 -12.32
C PHE A 15 -8.06 -19.92 -10.87
N ILE A 16 -8.49 -21.13 -10.44
CA ILE A 16 -8.18 -21.64 -9.09
C ILE A 16 -6.66 -21.77 -8.90
N ALA A 17 -5.94 -22.29 -9.88
CA ALA A 17 -4.48 -22.42 -9.82
C ALA A 17 -3.80 -21.04 -9.65
N VAL A 18 -4.25 -20.01 -10.37
CA VAL A 18 -3.77 -18.64 -10.22
C VAL A 18 -4.03 -18.11 -8.81
N GLN A 19 -5.20 -18.35 -8.22
CA GLN A 19 -5.52 -17.90 -6.87
C GLN A 19 -4.66 -18.62 -5.82
N ILE A 20 -4.42 -19.92 -5.96
CA ILE A 20 -3.54 -20.68 -5.04
C ILE A 20 -2.09 -20.17 -5.14
N PHE A 21 -1.60 -19.91 -6.35
CA PHE A 21 -0.27 -19.33 -6.58
C PHE A 21 -0.16 -17.94 -5.92
N ALA A 22 -1.17 -17.09 -6.09
CA ALA A 22 -1.24 -15.77 -5.48
C ALA A 22 -1.13 -15.84 -3.95
N LEU A 23 -1.91 -16.71 -3.30
CA LEU A 23 -1.88 -16.90 -1.85
C LEU A 23 -0.52 -17.39 -1.34
N LYS A 24 0.17 -18.27 -2.10
CA LYS A 24 1.52 -18.73 -1.74
C LYS A 24 2.57 -17.63 -1.93
N SER A 25 2.46 -16.84 -2.99
CA SER A 25 3.39 -15.76 -3.31
C SER A 25 3.41 -14.67 -2.22
N GLN A 26 2.28 -14.39 -1.58
CA GLN A 26 2.20 -13.36 -0.51
C GLN A 26 3.01 -13.69 0.74
N LYS A 27 3.24 -14.97 1.05
CA LYS A 27 3.94 -15.37 2.28
C LYS A 27 5.40 -14.90 2.37
N ASN A 28 6.03 -14.62 1.23
CA ASN A 28 7.44 -14.26 1.12
C ASN A 28 7.66 -12.79 0.70
N ILE A 29 6.59 -11.96 0.67
CA ILE A 29 6.71 -10.56 0.30
C ILE A 29 7.15 -9.75 1.51
N GLU A 30 8.24 -8.96 1.36
CA GLU A 30 8.64 -8.00 2.40
C GLU A 30 7.53 -6.98 2.63
N THR A 31 7.27 -6.70 3.90
CA THR A 31 6.20 -5.79 4.32
C THR A 31 6.76 -4.56 5.03
N TYR A 32 6.05 -3.44 4.91
CA TYR A 32 6.38 -2.20 5.63
C TYR A 32 6.37 -2.48 7.15
N PRO A 33 7.53 -2.40 7.82
CA PRO A 33 7.65 -2.82 9.21
C PRO A 33 6.97 -1.83 10.16
N TYR A 34 6.20 -2.36 11.10
CA TYR A 34 5.60 -1.59 12.17
C TYR A 34 5.42 -2.41 13.44
N VAL A 35 5.28 -1.70 14.56
CA VAL A 35 4.86 -2.25 15.85
C VAL A 35 3.48 -1.71 16.19
N VAL A 36 2.60 -2.55 16.71
CA VAL A 36 1.30 -2.13 17.22
C VAL A 36 1.47 -1.65 18.65
N ASN A 37 1.21 -0.37 18.87
CA ASN A 37 1.31 0.24 20.20
C ASN A 37 0.00 0.08 21.00
N GLU A 38 -1.14 0.32 20.34
CA GLU A 38 -2.46 0.23 20.97
C GLU A 38 -3.48 -0.35 19.98
N LYS A 39 -4.48 -1.08 20.52
CA LYS A 39 -5.60 -1.63 19.73
C LYS A 39 -6.91 -1.09 20.24
N TYR A 40 -7.75 -0.63 19.32
CA TYR A 40 -9.12 -0.21 19.54
C TYR A 40 -10.06 -1.10 18.69
N ASP A 41 -11.35 -1.08 18.97
CA ASP A 41 -12.33 -1.92 18.26
C ASP A 41 -12.31 -1.74 16.73
N GLN A 42 -12.04 -0.52 16.25
CA GLN A 42 -12.12 -0.18 14.83
C GLN A 42 -10.76 0.12 14.18
N PHE A 43 -9.75 0.45 14.95
CA PHE A 43 -8.45 0.86 14.44
C PHE A 43 -7.32 0.45 15.40
N GLU A 44 -6.09 0.51 14.90
CA GLU A 44 -4.87 0.30 15.68
C GLU A 44 -3.99 1.55 15.62
N ILE A 45 -3.29 1.86 16.72
CA ILE A 45 -2.17 2.80 16.69
C ILE A 45 -0.91 2.00 16.46
N ARG A 46 -0.17 2.38 15.42
CA ARG A 46 1.06 1.70 14.99
C ARG A 46 2.20 2.68 14.87
N ARG A 47 3.41 2.23 15.19
CA ARG A 47 4.65 2.94 14.91
C ARG A 47 5.35 2.25 13.75
N TYR A 48 5.43 2.92 12.61
CA TYR A 48 6.21 2.48 11.45
C TYR A 48 7.68 2.86 11.60
N GLU A 49 8.56 2.01 11.07
CA GLU A 49 10.01 2.24 11.07
C GLU A 49 10.43 3.15 9.91
N VAL A 50 11.63 3.74 10.02
CA VAL A 50 12.28 4.45 8.90
C VAL A 50 12.43 3.49 7.72
N THR A 51 11.95 3.87 6.56
CA THR A 51 11.93 2.96 5.41
C THR A 51 12.11 3.74 4.10
N LEU A 52 12.91 3.17 3.20
CA LEU A 52 13.15 3.72 1.86
C LEU A 52 11.99 3.38 0.93
N PHE A 53 11.52 4.37 0.18
CA PHE A 53 10.49 4.22 -0.85
C PHE A 53 10.96 4.76 -2.19
N SER A 54 10.55 4.10 -3.26
CA SER A 54 10.44 4.70 -4.58
C SER A 54 9.05 5.32 -4.72
N SER A 55 8.97 6.53 -5.27
CA SER A 55 7.74 7.30 -5.34
C SER A 55 7.56 7.99 -6.68
N VAL A 56 6.31 8.21 -7.05
CA VAL A 56 5.92 9.03 -8.21
C VAL A 56 4.73 9.90 -7.82
N GLN A 57 4.85 11.20 -8.08
CA GLN A 57 3.76 12.16 -7.93
C GLN A 57 2.88 12.13 -9.18
N LEU A 58 1.58 12.15 -8.99
CA LEU A 58 0.58 11.97 -10.04
C LEU A 58 -0.25 13.24 -10.19
N SER A 59 -0.63 13.57 -11.40
CA SER A 59 -1.48 14.73 -11.68
C SER A 59 -2.95 14.49 -11.39
N SER A 60 -3.36 13.23 -11.20
CA SER A 60 -4.76 12.86 -10.94
C SER A 60 -5.08 12.93 -9.45
N ASN A 61 -6.27 13.45 -9.15
CA ASN A 61 -6.85 13.49 -7.81
C ASN A 61 -7.87 12.36 -7.55
N THR A 62 -8.04 11.41 -8.49
CA THR A 62 -8.92 10.26 -8.32
C THR A 62 -8.11 8.99 -8.15
N TYR A 63 -8.46 8.15 -7.18
CA TYR A 63 -7.80 6.88 -6.90
C TYR A 63 -7.72 6.00 -8.16
N LYS A 64 -8.81 5.89 -8.93
CA LYS A 64 -8.86 5.01 -10.10
C LYS A 64 -7.80 5.36 -11.15
N LYS A 65 -7.62 6.64 -11.48
CA LYS A 65 -6.61 7.09 -12.46
C LYS A 65 -5.22 7.01 -11.86
N ALA A 66 -5.04 7.60 -10.67
CA ALA A 66 -3.76 7.63 -9.98
C ALA A 66 -3.19 6.23 -9.71
N SER A 67 -4.03 5.26 -9.29
CA SER A 67 -3.57 3.90 -9.02
C SER A 67 -3.07 3.19 -10.27
N SER A 68 -3.75 3.34 -11.40
CA SER A 68 -3.32 2.72 -12.67
C SER A 68 -2.03 3.33 -13.21
N GLU A 69 -1.96 4.66 -13.24
CA GLU A 69 -0.80 5.40 -13.74
C GLU A 69 0.44 5.16 -12.87
N GLY A 70 0.32 5.43 -11.57
CA GLY A 70 1.43 5.29 -10.63
C GLY A 70 1.96 3.85 -10.54
N PHE A 71 1.04 2.87 -10.53
CA PHE A 71 1.44 1.47 -10.53
C PHE A 71 2.21 1.10 -11.80
N SER A 72 1.75 1.52 -12.97
CA SER A 72 2.44 1.25 -14.23
C SER A 72 3.88 1.79 -14.25
N ILE A 73 4.08 3.00 -13.72
CA ILE A 73 5.39 3.66 -13.66
C ILE A 73 6.33 2.92 -12.70
N LEU A 74 5.91 2.71 -11.45
CA LEU A 74 6.74 2.08 -10.42
C LEU A 74 6.93 0.58 -10.67
N ALA A 75 5.92 -0.13 -11.15
CA ALA A 75 6.05 -1.53 -11.54
C ALA A 75 6.98 -1.69 -12.74
N GLY A 76 6.90 -0.80 -13.74
CA GLY A 76 7.85 -0.77 -14.84
C GLY A 76 9.29 -0.69 -14.33
N TYR A 77 9.57 0.21 -13.39
CA TYR A 77 10.89 0.37 -12.79
C TYR A 77 11.37 -0.92 -12.09
N ILE A 78 10.56 -1.52 -11.22
CA ILE A 78 10.97 -2.73 -10.48
C ILE A 78 11.05 -3.98 -11.36
N PHE A 79 10.35 -4.01 -12.50
CA PHE A 79 10.41 -5.14 -13.45
C PHE A 79 11.51 -5.00 -14.51
N GLY A 80 12.43 -4.03 -14.34
CA GLY A 80 13.64 -3.92 -15.14
C GLY A 80 13.72 -2.70 -16.05
N ASN A 81 12.70 -1.80 -16.06
CA ASN A 81 12.81 -0.53 -16.80
C ASN A 81 13.67 0.49 -16.01
N ASN A 82 14.93 0.11 -15.80
CA ASN A 82 15.95 0.89 -15.12
C ASN A 82 17.30 0.75 -15.85
N LYS A 83 18.30 1.54 -15.49
CA LYS A 83 19.60 1.60 -16.18
C LYS A 83 20.40 0.30 -16.17
N ARG A 84 20.07 -0.64 -15.27
CA ARG A 84 20.76 -1.93 -15.16
C ARG A 84 19.93 -3.11 -15.69
N ASN A 85 18.70 -2.87 -16.19
CA ASN A 85 17.72 -3.90 -16.54
C ASN A 85 17.51 -4.93 -15.40
N GLU A 86 17.69 -4.49 -14.16
CA GLU A 86 17.64 -5.33 -12.97
C GLU A 86 16.21 -5.42 -12.43
N LYS A 87 15.80 -6.64 -12.07
CA LYS A 87 14.51 -6.86 -11.41
C LYS A 87 14.64 -6.68 -9.90
N ILE A 88 13.79 -5.83 -9.36
CA ILE A 88 13.63 -5.59 -7.92
C ILE A 88 12.38 -6.33 -7.46
N ALA A 89 12.45 -7.00 -6.30
CA ALA A 89 11.31 -7.73 -5.76
C ALA A 89 10.16 -6.76 -5.39
N MET A 90 8.92 -7.18 -5.63
CA MET A 90 7.74 -6.47 -5.15
C MET A 90 7.63 -6.55 -3.63
N THR A 91 7.19 -5.48 -3.01
CA THR A 91 6.93 -5.36 -1.56
C THR A 91 5.46 -5.01 -1.32
N SER A 92 5.02 -5.09 -0.08
CA SER A 92 3.64 -4.80 0.32
C SER A 92 3.61 -3.97 1.62
N PRO A 93 2.65 -3.07 1.79
CA PRO A 93 1.63 -2.62 0.85
C PRO A 93 2.15 -1.63 -0.20
N VAL A 94 1.39 -1.43 -1.27
CA VAL A 94 1.47 -0.24 -2.11
C VAL A 94 0.79 0.89 -1.36
N ALA A 95 1.52 1.99 -1.12
CA ALA A 95 0.98 3.15 -0.44
C ALA A 95 0.63 4.27 -1.44
N MET A 96 -0.38 5.06 -1.11
CA MET A 96 -0.77 6.25 -1.87
C MET A 96 -1.23 7.34 -0.92
N THR A 97 -0.70 8.56 -1.05
CA THR A 97 -1.20 9.73 -0.32
C THR A 97 -2.62 10.08 -0.78
N LEU A 98 -3.43 10.56 0.15
CA LEU A 98 -4.82 11.01 -0.13
C LEU A 98 -4.93 12.54 -0.09
N GLU A 99 -3.97 13.21 -0.71
CA GLU A 99 -3.89 14.65 -0.88
C GLU A 99 -4.39 15.06 -2.27
N ASP A 100 -4.50 16.35 -2.53
CA ASP A 100 -4.93 16.90 -3.83
C ASP A 100 -4.02 16.45 -4.99
N SER A 101 -2.75 16.26 -4.71
CA SER A 101 -1.77 15.66 -5.62
C SER A 101 -1.31 14.32 -5.06
N MET A 102 -1.90 13.24 -5.55
CA MET A 102 -1.60 11.91 -5.06
C MET A 102 -0.17 11.48 -5.39
N THR A 103 0.51 10.88 -4.42
CA THR A 103 1.83 10.26 -4.61
C THR A 103 1.70 8.77 -4.35
N MET A 104 2.12 7.94 -5.30
CA MET A 104 2.25 6.50 -5.09
C MET A 104 3.64 6.16 -4.60
N LEU A 105 3.73 5.23 -3.64
CA LEU A 105 4.97 4.80 -3.02
C LEU A 105 5.06 3.27 -3.01
N PHE A 106 6.19 2.75 -3.47
CA PHE A 106 6.56 1.34 -3.31
C PHE A 106 7.73 1.26 -2.32
N MET A 107 7.58 0.49 -1.27
CA MET A 107 8.67 0.22 -0.35
C MET A 107 9.82 -0.45 -1.12
N VAL A 108 11.03 -0.01 -0.85
CA VAL A 108 12.24 -0.65 -1.41
C VAL A 108 12.59 -1.85 -0.54
N PRO A 109 12.91 -3.04 -1.13
CA PRO A 109 13.38 -4.19 -0.35
C PRO A 109 14.60 -3.85 0.50
N LYS A 110 14.69 -4.39 1.71
CA LYS A 110 15.75 -4.10 2.71
C LYS A 110 17.18 -4.33 2.20
N LYS A 111 17.35 -5.16 1.17
CA LYS A 111 18.67 -5.41 0.57
C LYS A 111 19.25 -4.25 -0.24
N PHE A 112 18.46 -3.22 -0.52
CA PHE A 112 18.88 -2.03 -1.26
C PHE A 112 18.87 -0.80 -0.36
N ASP A 113 19.80 0.09 -0.64
CA ASP A 113 19.85 1.49 -0.22
C ASP A 113 19.78 2.41 -1.45
N ILE A 114 19.79 3.72 -1.24
CA ILE A 114 19.70 4.71 -2.34
C ILE A 114 20.88 4.57 -3.32
N GLU A 115 22.07 4.19 -2.83
CA GLU A 115 23.29 4.12 -3.63
C GLU A 115 23.31 2.83 -4.47
N THR A 116 22.76 1.75 -3.95
CA THR A 116 22.74 0.43 -4.61
C THR A 116 21.56 0.23 -5.54
N LEU A 117 20.53 1.07 -5.46
CA LEU A 117 19.39 1.02 -6.38
C LEU A 117 19.79 1.35 -7.83
N PRO A 118 19.27 0.62 -8.82
CA PRO A 118 19.46 0.99 -10.22
C PRO A 118 18.78 2.32 -10.51
N LYS A 119 19.45 3.23 -11.23
CA LYS A 119 18.85 4.50 -11.63
C LYS A 119 17.62 4.27 -12.51
N PRO A 120 16.48 4.92 -12.24
CA PRO A 120 15.31 4.79 -13.09
C PRO A 120 15.55 5.42 -14.48
N ASN A 121 14.89 4.86 -15.50
CA ASN A 121 14.86 5.46 -16.83
C ASN A 121 13.90 6.65 -16.89
N GLN A 122 12.91 6.69 -16.01
CA GLN A 122 11.90 7.75 -15.91
C GLN A 122 12.30 8.73 -14.79
N SER A 123 12.54 9.99 -15.13
CA SER A 123 13.01 11.05 -14.21
C SER A 123 11.99 11.42 -13.11
N GLN A 124 10.72 11.10 -13.31
CA GLN A 124 9.64 11.35 -12.34
C GLN A 124 9.68 10.43 -11.12
N ILE A 125 10.40 9.29 -11.20
CA ILE A 125 10.60 8.39 -10.05
C ILE A 125 11.62 9.02 -9.11
N LYS A 126 11.24 9.17 -7.84
CA LYS A 126 12.08 9.69 -6.77
C LYS A 126 12.27 8.62 -5.69
N PHE A 127 13.39 8.69 -5.00
CA PHE A 127 13.64 7.88 -3.80
C PHE A 127 13.57 8.77 -2.57
N LYS A 128 12.89 8.28 -1.53
CA LYS A 128 12.68 9.02 -0.29
C LYS A 128 12.75 8.08 0.90
N ASN A 129 13.54 8.45 1.90
CA ASN A 129 13.44 7.84 3.23
C ASN A 129 12.23 8.46 3.96
N GLU A 130 11.20 7.66 4.18
CA GLU A 130 10.10 8.03 5.07
C GLU A 130 10.58 7.89 6.52
N PRO A 131 10.46 8.95 7.35
CA PRO A 131 10.84 8.88 8.75
C PRO A 131 9.94 7.91 9.52
N ALA A 132 10.41 7.47 10.69
CA ALA A 132 9.55 6.75 11.61
C ALA A 132 8.34 7.62 11.99
N LYS A 133 7.14 7.02 11.97
CA LYS A 133 5.90 7.76 12.22
C LYS A 133 4.89 6.92 12.98
N THR A 134 4.14 7.59 13.84
CA THR A 134 3.01 6.97 14.53
C THR A 134 1.73 7.30 13.79
N VAL A 135 0.96 6.28 13.49
CA VAL A 135 -0.28 6.40 12.72
C VAL A 135 -1.43 5.68 13.40
N ALA A 136 -2.65 6.13 13.11
CA ALA A 136 -3.85 5.32 13.29
C ALA A 136 -4.17 4.59 11.99
N ALA A 137 -4.49 3.30 12.06
CA ALA A 137 -4.73 2.43 10.91
C ALA A 137 -6.09 1.73 11.02
N LEU A 138 -6.96 1.91 10.03
CA LEU A 138 -8.26 1.26 9.93
C LEU A 138 -8.30 0.37 8.69
N GLN A 139 -8.52 -0.94 8.92
CA GLN A 139 -8.56 -1.94 7.86
C GLN A 139 -9.95 -2.11 7.25
N PHE A 140 -9.97 -2.41 5.95
CA PHE A 140 -11.19 -2.83 5.25
C PHE A 140 -10.93 -3.86 4.15
N LYS A 141 -11.98 -4.61 3.77
CA LYS A 141 -11.90 -5.70 2.79
C LYS A 141 -12.48 -5.32 1.43
N GLY A 142 -12.13 -6.12 0.40
CA GLY A 142 -12.69 -6.05 -0.95
C GLY A 142 -12.02 -4.99 -1.83
N TRP A 143 -12.58 -4.71 -3.00
CA TRP A 143 -12.01 -3.75 -3.95
C TRP A 143 -12.10 -2.33 -3.43
N ALA A 144 -10.99 -1.58 -3.58
CA ALA A 144 -10.92 -0.16 -3.28
C ALA A 144 -11.42 0.68 -4.46
N ASN A 145 -12.05 1.80 -4.15
CA ASN A 145 -12.40 2.88 -5.07
C ASN A 145 -12.51 4.19 -4.27
N ASP A 146 -12.61 5.32 -4.96
CA ASP A 146 -12.65 6.65 -4.34
C ASP A 146 -13.71 6.74 -3.23
N LYS A 147 -14.96 6.34 -3.53
CA LYS A 147 -16.07 6.38 -2.56
C LYS A 147 -15.82 5.54 -1.32
N LYS A 148 -15.22 4.36 -1.50
CA LYS A 148 -14.95 3.44 -0.40
C LYS A 148 -13.78 3.91 0.46
N ILE A 149 -12.72 4.42 -0.16
CA ILE A 149 -11.57 5.00 0.53
C ILE A 149 -12.04 6.19 1.38
N GLU A 150 -12.80 7.12 0.80
CA GLU A 150 -13.34 8.27 1.53
C GLU A 150 -14.24 7.83 2.70
N LYS A 151 -15.14 6.86 2.49
CA LYS A 151 -15.97 6.30 3.55
C LYS A 151 -15.14 5.81 4.74
N TYR A 152 -14.02 5.10 4.49
CA TYR A 152 -13.18 4.57 5.57
C TYR A 152 -12.28 5.63 6.19
N LYS A 153 -11.86 6.64 5.43
CA LYS A 153 -11.20 7.85 5.94
C LYS A 153 -12.11 8.56 6.96
N GLN A 154 -13.37 8.83 6.61
CA GLN A 154 -14.34 9.46 7.52
C GLN A 154 -14.65 8.60 8.76
N LYS A 155 -14.72 7.27 8.60
CA LYS A 155 -14.84 6.36 9.75
C LYS A 155 -13.66 6.45 10.70
N LEU A 156 -12.43 6.53 10.18
CA LEU A 156 -11.23 6.66 10.99
C LEU A 156 -11.22 7.99 11.74
N ILE A 157 -11.52 9.11 11.06
CA ILE A 157 -11.64 10.43 11.68
C ILE A 157 -12.66 10.41 12.83
N THR A 158 -13.84 9.85 12.58
CA THR A 158 -14.90 9.74 13.61
C THR A 158 -14.46 8.88 14.80
N ALA A 159 -13.77 7.77 14.55
CA ALA A 159 -13.29 6.88 15.59
C ALA A 159 -12.20 7.55 16.45
N LEU A 160 -11.27 8.29 15.83
CA LEU A 160 -10.25 9.07 16.52
C LEU A 160 -10.85 10.17 17.39
N ALA A 161 -11.83 10.92 16.84
CA ALA A 161 -12.52 11.98 17.57
C ALA A 161 -13.23 11.45 18.84
N LYS A 162 -13.86 10.26 18.77
CA LYS A 162 -14.50 9.61 19.93
C LYS A 162 -13.49 9.27 21.04
N GLN A 163 -12.24 9.00 20.68
CA GLN A 163 -11.15 8.71 21.62
C GLN A 163 -10.37 9.96 22.02
N GLY A 164 -10.73 11.13 21.50
CA GLY A 164 -10.01 12.38 21.71
C GLY A 164 -8.56 12.33 21.20
N ILE A 165 -8.30 11.58 20.11
CA ILE A 165 -6.96 11.44 19.51
C ILE A 165 -6.84 12.44 18.36
N SER A 166 -5.84 13.33 18.45
CA SER A 166 -5.51 14.32 17.44
C SER A 166 -4.71 13.69 16.31
N HIS A 167 -4.97 14.08 15.07
CA HIS A 167 -4.26 13.63 13.88
C HIS A 167 -3.88 14.79 12.97
N THR A 168 -2.93 14.56 12.06
CA THR A 168 -2.59 15.47 10.98
C THR A 168 -3.58 15.32 9.80
N ASN A 169 -3.32 16.03 8.70
CA ASN A 169 -4.05 15.83 7.44
C ASN A 169 -3.34 14.83 6.50
N ASN A 170 -2.25 14.20 6.93
CA ASN A 170 -1.47 13.25 6.13
C ASN A 170 -2.14 11.87 6.14
N PHE A 171 -3.08 11.67 5.24
CA PHE A 171 -3.78 10.40 5.05
C PHE A 171 -3.13 9.58 3.93
N TYR A 172 -3.09 8.26 4.12
CA TYR A 172 -2.64 7.32 3.11
C TYR A 172 -3.64 6.18 2.93
N PHE A 173 -3.75 5.71 1.71
CA PHE A 173 -4.35 4.43 1.37
C PHE A 173 -3.23 3.38 1.23
N LEU A 174 -3.45 2.21 1.79
CA LEU A 174 -2.53 1.05 1.69
C LEU A 174 -3.27 -0.11 1.04
N GLY A 175 -2.76 -0.58 -0.12
CA GLY A 175 -3.27 -1.74 -0.83
C GLY A 175 -2.31 -2.92 -0.73
N TYR A 176 -2.78 -4.06 -0.24
CA TYR A 176 -1.93 -5.22 0.06
C TYR A 176 -1.93 -6.29 -1.02
N ASN A 177 -2.90 -6.30 -1.89
CA ASN A 177 -3.13 -7.39 -2.83
C ASN A 177 -2.81 -7.02 -4.27
N ALA A 178 -2.21 -7.95 -4.99
CA ALA A 178 -2.00 -7.81 -6.42
C ALA A 178 -3.33 -7.69 -7.19
N PRO A 179 -3.35 -7.08 -8.39
CA PRO A 179 -4.59 -6.90 -9.17
C PRO A 179 -5.34 -8.20 -9.50
N TYR A 180 -4.63 -9.32 -9.66
CA TYR A 180 -5.22 -10.63 -9.98
C TYR A 180 -5.74 -11.41 -8.76
N GLU A 181 -5.50 -10.91 -7.54
CA GLU A 181 -6.02 -11.50 -6.31
C GLU A 181 -7.44 -11.01 -6.07
N VAL A 182 -8.41 -11.91 -6.19
CA VAL A 182 -9.84 -11.57 -6.08
C VAL A 182 -10.35 -11.74 -4.65
N PHE A 183 -9.82 -12.75 -3.93
CA PHE A 183 -10.30 -13.10 -2.60
C PHE A 183 -9.48 -12.43 -1.48
N ASN A 184 -10.13 -12.24 -0.33
CA ASN A 184 -9.52 -11.75 0.91
C ASN A 184 -8.70 -10.45 0.76
N ARG A 185 -9.10 -9.57 -0.17
CA ARG A 185 -8.41 -8.30 -0.37
C ARG A 185 -8.39 -7.49 0.91
N LYS A 186 -7.17 -7.14 1.34
CA LYS A 186 -6.89 -6.27 2.49
C LYS A 186 -6.53 -4.88 2.00
N ASN A 187 -7.14 -3.87 2.57
CA ASN A 187 -6.79 -2.46 2.38
C ASN A 187 -6.83 -1.76 3.72
N GLU A 188 -6.12 -0.65 3.82
CA GLU A 188 -6.16 0.20 5.00
C GLU A 188 -6.21 1.67 4.61
N VAL A 189 -6.86 2.49 5.44
CA VAL A 189 -6.65 3.93 5.48
C VAL A 189 -5.89 4.20 6.76
N ILE A 190 -4.79 4.94 6.64
CA ILE A 190 -3.99 5.37 7.79
C ILE A 190 -3.88 6.89 7.82
N VAL A 191 -3.66 7.45 9.01
CA VAL A 191 -3.38 8.88 9.20
C VAL A 191 -2.27 9.06 10.22
N GLU A 192 -1.38 10.00 9.98
CA GLU A 192 -0.32 10.34 10.93
C GLU A 192 -0.91 11.07 12.14
N LEU A 193 -0.48 10.67 13.34
CA LEU A 193 -0.90 11.30 14.59
C LEU A 193 0.01 12.50 14.92
N GLN A 194 -0.54 13.48 15.63
CA GLN A 194 0.25 14.60 16.14
C GLN A 194 1.15 14.12 17.27
N SER A 195 2.38 14.66 17.34
CA SER A 195 3.43 14.22 18.27
C SER A 195 3.10 14.43 19.74
N ASP A 196 2.16 15.31 20.08
CA ASP A 196 1.89 15.80 21.43
C ASP A 196 1.41 14.72 22.43
N ARG A 197 1.14 13.48 21.96
CA ARG A 197 0.67 12.37 22.81
C ARG A 197 1.64 11.23 23.03
N ILE A 198 2.78 11.22 22.36
CA ILE A 198 3.72 10.10 22.44
C ILE A 198 4.49 10.11 23.76
N ASP A 199 4.63 11.28 24.40
CA ASP A 199 5.45 11.47 25.61
C ASP A 199 4.71 11.29 26.94
N LEU A 200 3.38 11.10 26.95
CA LEU A 200 2.60 11.08 28.20
C LEU A 200 2.38 9.69 28.82
N LYS A 201 2.79 8.59 28.15
CA LYS A 201 2.68 7.22 28.71
C LYS A 201 4.02 6.56 29.03
N GLY A 202 5.10 7.31 29.04
CA GLY A 202 6.45 6.85 29.38
C GLY A 202 6.94 7.29 30.78
N LYS A 203 6.01 7.47 31.75
CA LYS A 203 6.36 7.66 33.17
C LYS A 203 5.66 6.64 34.05
#